data_87c8e67d9d929a9492b704ad966f8164
#
_entry.id   87c8e67d9d929a9492b704ad966f8164
#
_cell.length_a   1.000
_cell.length_b   1.000
_cell.length_c   1.000
_cell.angle_alpha   90.00
_cell.angle_beta   90.00
_cell.angle_gamma   90.00
#
_symmetry.space_group_name_H-M   'P 1'
#
loop_
_entity.id
_entity.type
_entity.pdbx_description
1 polymer ?
#
loop_
_entity_poly.entity_id
_entity_poly.type
_entity_poly.pdbx_seq_one_letter_code
_entity_poly.pdbx_strand_id
1 'polypeptide(L)'
;MFKLPIQYVEHQCLSDTVCQDLELTPAHGLEPICNKVFRPKTEEAKKVSVEWVKYYTTQSSFLKESIHLFQQSFTSVKTTSFLEKWKDLKSNKEFKTKYHYIESAWLSSMNYSSALLFWVSVYFVSSPIICLLTPILLMLMPFAMLHSKQMPITWDTYYVFFKEFAMHHSVGRMFFKFGTSTPDQRVYLVLGAVFFGIQVYANIYNFYMFYTNICHTLNVLQETQTYLKDTIQSMEDMERAMNPLATYTGFVKDMIYHKERLQTFLDKLHVTFDPRNVGVLRAHFYELYDNPELNESLEYSVHYHGFLQNVQQMKENLTRAMTACSFGDKTVFRRAYYPIASPVKNSYSMKNTILTGPNASGKTTFIKTLMINTILSQQLGCGFYKSATIHPYDTFFSYINIPDTSGRDSLFQAEARRCKEIIDYVSTKQRILCIFDELFSGTNPKEATASTISLLSHLAEYTNFTFLLTTHFTDVCEQLKHPTISMYRMKTDVSPLKYHYKIERGISYVRGGHLVLKQMGFPDSILTNSVMCGELTK
;
A
#
# COMPACT_ATOMS: atom_id res chain seq x y z
N MET A 1 1.63 13.27 4.04
CA MET A 1 1.85 11.93 3.44
C MET A 1 2.63 11.07 4.43
N PHE A 2 2.24 9.79 4.65
CA PHE A 2 2.92 8.86 5.58
C PHE A 2 4.35 8.58 5.14
N LYS A 3 5.31 8.68 6.07
CA LYS A 3 6.72 8.33 5.88
C LYS A 3 7.09 7.20 6.81
N LEU A 4 7.90 6.25 6.32
CA LEU A 4 8.43 5.16 7.14
C LEU A 4 9.46 5.66 8.16
N PRO A 5 9.64 5.01 9.32
CA PRO A 5 10.63 5.42 10.32
C PRO A 5 12.05 5.60 9.75
N ILE A 6 12.47 4.75 8.82
CA ILE A 6 13.78 4.83 8.16
C ILE A 6 13.98 6.14 7.38
N GLN A 7 12.91 6.81 6.94
CA GLN A 7 12.97 8.07 6.20
C GLN A 7 13.21 9.30 7.10
N TYR A 8 13.22 9.13 8.41
CA TYR A 8 13.54 10.18 9.39
C TYR A 8 14.99 10.14 9.86
N VAL A 9 15.76 9.15 9.42
CA VAL A 9 17.20 9.04 9.67
C VAL A 9 17.96 9.17 8.36
N GLU A 10 19.28 9.23 8.41
CA GLU A 10 20.11 9.19 7.21
C GLU A 10 19.89 7.85 6.50
N HIS A 11 19.38 7.91 5.28
CA HIS A 11 19.01 6.75 4.49
C HIS A 11 19.35 6.95 3.02
N GLN A 12 19.34 5.86 2.28
CA GLN A 12 19.53 5.81 0.84
C GLN A 12 18.41 5.00 0.19
N CYS A 13 18.20 5.22 -1.12
CA CYS A 13 17.25 4.47 -1.91
C CYS A 13 17.99 3.45 -2.79
N LEU A 14 17.43 2.24 -2.88
CA LEU A 14 17.84 1.29 -3.89
C LEU A 14 17.42 1.77 -5.27
N SER A 15 18.26 1.53 -6.28
CA SER A 15 17.87 1.76 -7.67
C SER A 15 16.77 0.78 -8.09
N ASP A 16 15.91 1.23 -9.02
CA ASP A 16 14.86 0.36 -9.59
C ASP A 16 15.45 -0.91 -10.20
N THR A 17 16.62 -0.83 -10.80
CA THR A 17 17.33 -1.98 -11.36
C THR A 17 17.65 -3.01 -10.29
N VAL A 18 18.21 -2.61 -9.14
CA VAL A 18 18.50 -3.53 -8.02
C VAL A 18 17.21 -4.14 -7.46
N CYS A 19 16.14 -3.33 -7.33
CA CYS A 19 14.85 -3.82 -6.86
C CYS A 19 14.26 -4.89 -7.80
N GLN A 20 14.37 -4.70 -9.11
CA GLN A 20 13.89 -5.64 -10.14
C GLN A 20 14.76 -6.90 -10.23
N ASP A 21 16.08 -6.76 -10.33
CA ASP A 21 17.03 -7.86 -10.45
C ASP A 21 16.97 -8.84 -9.25
N LEU A 22 16.72 -8.30 -8.06
CA LEU A 22 16.60 -9.06 -6.83
C LEU A 22 15.16 -9.46 -6.50
N GLU A 23 14.20 -9.10 -7.33
CA GLU A 23 12.77 -9.41 -7.12
C GLU A 23 12.27 -8.89 -5.76
N LEU A 24 12.77 -7.72 -5.31
CA LEU A 24 12.38 -7.13 -4.02
C LEU A 24 10.94 -6.62 -4.06
N THR A 25 10.54 -6.02 -5.18
CA THR A 25 9.21 -5.48 -5.45
C THR A 25 8.47 -6.32 -6.49
N PRO A 26 7.13 -6.20 -6.62
CA PRO A 26 6.37 -6.93 -7.63
C PRO A 26 6.90 -6.67 -9.05
N ALA A 27 7.36 -7.73 -9.73
CA ALA A 27 7.78 -7.74 -11.12
C ALA A 27 7.34 -9.06 -11.76
N HIS A 28 6.93 -9.01 -13.02
CA HIS A 28 6.65 -10.12 -13.95
C HIS A 28 6.36 -11.51 -13.33
N GLY A 29 5.23 -11.65 -12.62
CA GLY A 29 4.64 -12.95 -12.26
C GLY A 29 5.31 -13.75 -11.14
N LEU A 30 6.41 -13.29 -10.56
CA LEU A 30 7.05 -13.91 -9.41
C LEU A 30 6.58 -13.28 -8.10
N GLU A 31 6.51 -14.09 -7.03
CA GLU A 31 6.21 -13.58 -5.69
C GLU A 31 7.40 -12.76 -5.17
N PRO A 32 7.24 -11.44 -4.93
CA PRO A 32 8.34 -10.58 -4.54
C PRO A 32 8.84 -10.89 -3.13
N ILE A 33 10.11 -10.54 -2.88
CA ILE A 33 10.73 -10.74 -1.57
C ILE A 33 10.00 -9.98 -0.46
N CYS A 34 9.49 -8.77 -0.74
CA CYS A 34 8.70 -8.02 0.24
C CYS A 34 7.49 -8.80 0.74
N ASN A 35 6.80 -9.56 -0.13
CA ASN A 35 5.68 -10.40 0.29
C ASN A 35 6.13 -11.58 1.17
N LYS A 36 7.30 -12.16 0.89
CA LYS A 36 7.87 -13.24 1.72
C LYS A 36 8.31 -12.73 3.09
N VAL A 37 8.77 -11.49 3.17
CA VAL A 37 9.18 -10.83 4.42
C VAL A 37 7.97 -10.36 5.22
N PHE A 38 7.07 -9.58 4.63
CA PHE A 38 6.01 -8.91 5.36
C PHE A 38 4.66 -9.65 5.35
N ARG A 39 4.44 -10.57 4.41
CA ARG A 39 3.18 -11.33 4.25
C ARG A 39 1.95 -10.46 4.42
N PRO A 40 1.83 -9.36 3.68
CA PRO A 40 0.78 -8.38 3.88
C PRO A 40 -0.60 -8.97 3.66
N LYS A 41 -1.54 -8.71 4.59
CA LYS A 41 -2.93 -9.22 4.54
C LYS A 41 -3.89 -8.17 3.98
N THR A 42 -3.51 -6.89 3.99
CA THR A 42 -4.30 -5.78 3.46
C THR A 42 -3.56 -5.08 2.33
N GLU A 43 -4.30 -4.41 1.45
CA GLU A 43 -3.69 -3.64 0.34
C GLU A 43 -2.81 -2.48 0.87
N GLU A 44 -3.18 -1.90 2.00
CA GLU A 44 -2.41 -0.86 2.67
C GLU A 44 -1.07 -1.40 3.18
N ALA A 45 -1.06 -2.57 3.82
CA ALA A 45 0.18 -3.22 4.27
C ALA A 45 1.08 -3.60 3.09
N LYS A 46 0.48 -4.02 1.97
CA LYS A 46 1.21 -4.33 0.74
C LYS A 46 1.87 -3.07 0.15
N LYS A 47 1.16 -1.95 0.07
CA LYS A 47 1.74 -0.68 -0.38
C LYS A 47 2.92 -0.25 0.50
N VAL A 48 2.74 -0.31 1.82
CA VAL A 48 3.79 0.03 2.78
C VAL A 48 4.97 -0.93 2.69
N SER A 49 4.77 -2.24 2.47
CA SER A 49 5.86 -3.22 2.33
C SER A 49 6.69 -2.99 1.07
N VAL A 50 6.05 -2.65 -0.05
CA VAL A 50 6.72 -2.29 -1.32
C VAL A 50 7.54 -1.01 -1.18
N GLU A 51 7.01 -0.04 -0.44
CA GLU A 51 7.75 1.20 -0.19
C GLU A 51 8.93 0.95 0.77
N TRP A 52 8.74 0.12 1.81
CA TRP A 52 9.79 -0.14 2.81
C TRP A 52 11.06 -0.75 2.21
N VAL A 53 10.94 -1.69 1.28
CA VAL A 53 12.10 -2.37 0.67
C VAL A 53 12.92 -1.49 -0.26
N LYS A 54 12.49 -0.26 -0.53
CA LYS A 54 13.27 0.70 -1.34
C LYS A 54 14.33 1.43 -0.53
N TYR A 55 14.15 1.60 0.78
CA TYR A 55 15.03 2.38 1.64
C TYR A 55 15.94 1.50 2.48
N TYR A 56 17.18 1.90 2.67
CA TYR A 56 18.13 1.28 3.57
C TYR A 56 19.01 2.34 4.25
N THR A 57 19.67 1.95 5.34
CA THR A 57 20.54 2.85 6.11
C THR A 57 21.82 2.16 6.57
N THR A 58 22.85 2.96 6.78
CA THR A 58 24.11 2.51 7.40
C THR A 58 24.11 2.75 8.92
N GLN A 59 23.08 3.42 9.47
CA GLN A 59 22.97 3.72 10.89
C GLN A 59 22.65 2.47 11.71
N SER A 60 23.67 1.84 12.29
CA SER A 60 23.51 0.65 13.12
C SER A 60 22.66 0.86 14.38
N SER A 61 22.61 2.07 14.94
CA SER A 61 21.73 2.43 16.07
C SER A 61 20.26 2.27 15.71
N PHE A 62 19.82 2.87 14.59
CA PHE A 62 18.44 2.73 14.09
C PHE A 62 18.06 1.26 13.87
N LEU A 63 18.95 0.48 13.24
CA LEU A 63 18.69 -0.93 12.93
C LEU A 63 18.59 -1.79 14.19
N LYS A 64 19.38 -1.50 15.24
CA LYS A 64 19.26 -2.18 16.54
C LYS A 64 17.95 -1.79 17.24
N GLU A 65 17.59 -0.52 17.24
CA GLU A 65 16.33 -0.04 17.81
C GLU A 65 15.13 -0.62 17.09
N SER A 66 15.20 -0.77 15.75
CA SER A 66 14.16 -1.45 14.96
C SER A 66 13.90 -2.89 15.42
N ILE A 67 14.95 -3.63 15.76
CA ILE A 67 14.81 -4.99 16.32
C ILE A 67 14.06 -4.97 17.65
N HIS A 68 14.37 -4.01 18.53
CA HIS A 68 13.62 -3.85 19.79
C HIS A 68 12.14 -3.59 19.54
N LEU A 69 11.82 -2.73 18.57
CA LEU A 69 10.44 -2.45 18.19
C LEU A 69 9.73 -3.70 17.67
N PHE A 70 10.38 -4.48 16.79
CA PHE A 70 9.80 -5.70 16.21
C PHE A 70 9.56 -6.82 17.24
N GLN A 71 10.20 -6.77 18.40
CA GLN A 71 9.96 -7.70 19.51
C GLN A 71 8.71 -7.36 20.33
N GLN A 72 8.22 -6.12 20.23
CA GLN A 72 7.02 -5.69 20.95
C GLN A 72 5.74 -6.33 20.40
N SER A 73 4.69 -6.32 21.20
CA SER A 73 3.36 -6.80 20.81
C SER A 73 2.42 -5.63 20.67
N PHE A 74 1.75 -5.54 19.54
CA PHE A 74 0.75 -4.52 19.28
C PHE A 74 -0.60 -5.16 18.99
N THR A 75 -1.68 -4.47 19.34
CA THR A 75 -3.04 -4.91 19.03
C THR A 75 -3.38 -4.56 17.59
N SER A 76 -3.96 -5.52 16.85
CA SER A 76 -4.43 -5.25 15.49
C SER A 76 -5.79 -4.55 15.53
N VAL A 77 -5.95 -3.49 14.75
CA VAL A 77 -7.21 -2.76 14.58
C VAL A 77 -7.93 -3.27 13.34
N LYS A 78 -9.25 -3.46 13.44
CA LYS A 78 -10.09 -3.81 12.28
C LYS A 78 -10.40 -2.54 11.47
N THR A 79 -9.78 -2.41 10.31
CA THR A 79 -9.88 -1.20 9.48
C THR A 79 -10.84 -1.33 8.30
N THR A 80 -11.20 -2.55 7.88
CA THR A 80 -11.88 -2.83 6.60
C THR A 80 -13.23 -2.14 6.46
N SER A 81 -14.10 -2.21 7.48
CA SER A 81 -15.45 -1.65 7.40
C SER A 81 -15.46 -0.13 7.29
N PHE A 82 -14.63 0.55 8.09
CA PHE A 82 -14.46 2.00 8.00
C PHE A 82 -13.90 2.43 6.65
N LEU A 83 -12.84 1.74 6.16
CA LEU A 83 -12.18 2.10 4.92
C LEU A 83 -13.09 2.01 3.68
N GLU A 84 -13.93 0.97 3.61
CA GLU A 84 -14.90 0.82 2.53
C GLU A 84 -15.88 2.00 2.52
N LYS A 85 -16.46 2.33 3.66
CA LYS A 85 -17.42 3.43 3.78
C LYS A 85 -16.78 4.80 3.53
N TRP A 86 -15.56 5.00 4.02
CA TRP A 86 -14.84 6.26 3.81
C TRP A 86 -14.44 6.45 2.34
N LYS A 87 -13.98 5.39 1.66
CA LYS A 87 -13.70 5.41 0.22
C LYS A 87 -14.96 5.68 -0.60
N ASP A 88 -16.08 5.03 -0.26
CA ASP A 88 -17.39 5.26 -0.87
C ASP A 88 -17.83 6.70 -0.71
N LEU A 89 -17.69 7.24 0.50
CA LEU A 89 -18.00 8.62 0.81
C LEU A 89 -17.20 9.60 -0.07
N LYS A 90 -15.88 9.37 -0.20
CA LYS A 90 -14.97 10.22 -0.98
C LYS A 90 -15.16 10.11 -2.49
N SER A 91 -15.55 8.94 -2.99
CA SER A 91 -15.79 8.72 -4.42
C SER A 91 -17.13 9.25 -4.90
N ASN A 92 -18.03 9.58 -3.98
CA ASN A 92 -19.40 10.00 -4.29
C ASN A 92 -19.43 11.46 -4.80
N LYS A 93 -19.50 11.63 -6.11
CA LYS A 93 -19.59 12.95 -6.77
C LYS A 93 -20.87 13.72 -6.45
N GLU A 94 -21.96 13.00 -6.13
CA GLU A 94 -23.27 13.56 -5.80
C GLU A 94 -23.49 13.70 -4.29
N PHE A 95 -22.42 13.69 -3.49
CA PHE A 95 -22.49 13.73 -2.03
C PHE A 95 -23.36 14.91 -1.53
N LYS A 96 -23.11 16.12 -2.03
CA LYS A 96 -23.83 17.33 -1.58
C LYS A 96 -25.31 17.26 -1.91
N THR A 97 -25.66 16.87 -3.13
CA THR A 97 -27.06 16.69 -3.59
C THR A 97 -27.75 15.59 -2.79
N LYS A 98 -27.15 14.41 -2.70
CA LYS A 98 -27.71 13.25 -2.00
C LYS A 98 -28.03 13.52 -0.53
N TYR A 99 -27.15 14.22 0.18
CA TYR A 99 -27.32 14.50 1.61
C TYR A 99 -27.86 15.92 1.89
N HIS A 100 -28.35 16.62 0.88
CA HIS A 100 -28.95 17.96 0.98
C HIS A 100 -28.01 18.98 1.64
N TYR A 101 -26.76 19.06 1.16
CA TYR A 101 -25.82 20.12 1.48
C TYR A 101 -25.83 21.21 0.40
N ILE A 102 -25.36 22.39 0.76
CA ILE A 102 -25.23 23.52 -0.16
C ILE A 102 -24.10 23.21 -1.16
N GLU A 103 -24.43 23.26 -2.45
CA GLU A 103 -23.49 22.96 -3.55
C GLU A 103 -22.62 24.16 -3.92
N SER A 104 -23.17 25.38 -3.76
CA SER A 104 -22.49 26.61 -4.13
C SER A 104 -21.20 26.83 -3.35
N ALA A 105 -20.08 27.01 -4.06
CA ALA A 105 -18.76 27.13 -3.46
C ALA A 105 -18.64 28.29 -2.46
N TRP A 106 -19.26 29.44 -2.74
CA TRP A 106 -19.20 30.62 -1.87
C TRP A 106 -20.05 30.52 -0.59
N LEU A 107 -21.00 29.59 -0.52
CA LEU A 107 -21.80 29.28 0.67
C LEU A 107 -21.41 27.95 1.32
N SER A 108 -20.40 27.25 0.81
CA SER A 108 -20.03 25.92 1.29
C SER A 108 -19.65 25.90 2.78
N SER A 109 -19.12 27.00 3.32
CA SER A 109 -18.82 27.14 4.75
C SER A 109 -20.06 27.02 5.64
N MET A 110 -21.26 27.32 5.13
CA MET A 110 -22.51 27.16 5.87
C MET A 110 -22.85 25.68 6.15
N ASN A 111 -22.30 24.73 5.40
CA ASN A 111 -22.47 23.30 5.65
C ASN A 111 -21.78 22.82 6.96
N TYR A 112 -20.92 23.63 7.55
CA TYR A 112 -20.36 23.38 8.89
C TYR A 112 -21.26 23.91 10.01
N SER A 113 -22.30 24.69 9.69
CA SER A 113 -23.22 25.25 10.68
C SER A 113 -24.26 24.23 11.12
N SER A 114 -24.12 23.70 12.34
CA SER A 114 -25.08 22.78 12.94
C SER A 114 -26.48 23.38 13.04
N ALA A 115 -26.59 24.69 13.33
CA ALA A 115 -27.86 25.38 13.42
C ALA A 115 -28.58 25.43 12.06
N LEU A 116 -27.88 25.76 10.99
CA LEU A 116 -28.46 25.76 9.63
C LEU A 116 -28.94 24.36 9.24
N LEU A 117 -28.07 23.37 9.43
CA LEU A 117 -28.37 21.99 9.09
C LEU A 117 -29.51 21.41 9.93
N PHE A 118 -29.68 21.88 11.17
CA PHE A 118 -30.86 21.58 11.98
C PHE A 118 -32.13 22.10 11.35
N TRP A 119 -32.20 23.39 10.99
CA TRP A 119 -33.39 23.99 10.38
C TRP A 119 -33.72 23.37 9.02
N VAL A 120 -32.71 23.05 8.21
CA VAL A 120 -32.92 22.28 6.97
C VAL A 120 -33.55 20.91 7.27
N SER A 121 -33.11 20.26 8.34
CA SER A 121 -33.68 18.96 8.76
C SER A 121 -35.12 19.10 9.25
N VAL A 122 -35.43 20.17 10.00
CA VAL A 122 -36.79 20.49 10.42
C VAL A 122 -37.71 20.70 9.20
N TYR A 123 -37.21 21.39 8.17
CA TYR A 123 -37.98 21.59 6.92
C TYR A 123 -38.35 20.25 6.27
N PHE A 124 -37.38 19.32 6.09
CA PHE A 124 -37.65 18.01 5.47
C PHE A 124 -38.61 17.15 6.28
N VAL A 125 -38.55 17.23 7.61
CA VAL A 125 -39.43 16.49 8.51
C VAL A 125 -40.82 17.12 8.57
N SER A 126 -40.93 18.46 8.62
CA SER A 126 -42.21 19.18 8.76
C SER A 126 -42.99 19.25 7.46
N SER A 127 -42.34 19.29 6.30
CA SER A 127 -43.00 19.45 4.99
C SER A 127 -44.12 18.41 4.73
N PRO A 128 -43.92 17.10 4.87
CA PRO A 128 -45.01 16.14 4.69
C PRO A 128 -46.10 16.25 5.76
N ILE A 129 -45.72 16.58 6.99
CA ILE A 129 -46.67 16.75 8.11
C ILE A 129 -47.60 17.93 7.80
N ILE A 130 -47.06 19.08 7.41
CA ILE A 130 -47.84 20.27 7.03
C ILE A 130 -48.75 19.95 5.84
N CYS A 131 -48.23 19.27 4.82
CA CYS A 131 -49.00 18.89 3.65
C CYS A 131 -50.20 17.99 3.98
N LEU A 132 -50.01 17.01 4.87
CA LEU A 132 -51.08 16.10 5.33
C LEU A 132 -52.05 16.76 6.30
N LEU A 133 -51.60 17.73 7.10
CA LEU A 133 -52.46 18.48 8.03
C LEU A 133 -53.28 19.57 7.32
N THR A 134 -52.89 20.05 6.15
CA THR A 134 -53.58 21.12 5.42
C THR A 134 -55.07 20.86 5.23
N PRO A 135 -55.54 19.68 4.80
CA PRO A 135 -56.98 19.41 4.70
C PRO A 135 -57.71 19.49 6.04
N ILE A 136 -57.05 19.01 7.12
CA ILE A 136 -57.61 19.05 8.48
C ILE A 136 -57.72 20.50 8.98
N LEU A 137 -56.68 21.30 8.75
CA LEU A 137 -56.69 22.72 9.09
C LEU A 137 -57.79 23.47 8.33
N LEU A 138 -57.98 23.14 7.05
CA LEU A 138 -59.10 23.71 6.26
C LEU A 138 -60.48 23.37 6.84
N MET A 139 -60.65 22.21 7.46
CA MET A 139 -61.87 21.85 8.19
C MET A 139 -62.02 22.61 9.52
N LEU A 140 -60.91 22.91 10.21
CA LEU A 140 -60.93 23.58 11.51
C LEU A 140 -61.04 25.10 11.41
N MET A 141 -60.55 25.73 10.33
CA MET A 141 -60.53 27.18 10.14
C MET A 141 -61.92 27.82 10.20
N PRO A 142 -62.99 27.26 9.62
CA PRO A 142 -64.34 27.81 9.76
C PRO A 142 -64.81 27.94 11.22
N PHE A 143 -64.52 26.95 12.07
CA PHE A 143 -64.83 27.01 13.51
C PHE A 143 -64.09 28.15 14.21
N ALA A 144 -62.79 28.31 13.97
CA ALA A 144 -61.99 29.39 14.54
C ALA A 144 -62.51 30.78 14.10
N MET A 145 -62.90 30.91 12.82
CA MET A 145 -63.46 32.19 12.32
C MET A 145 -64.87 32.48 12.86
N LEU A 146 -65.78 31.51 12.91
CA LEU A 146 -67.10 31.69 13.47
C LEU A 146 -66.98 32.07 14.96
N HIS A 147 -66.07 31.40 15.73
CA HIS A 147 -65.87 31.77 17.11
C HIS A 147 -65.30 33.20 17.27
N SER A 148 -64.30 33.57 16.48
CA SER A 148 -63.69 34.92 16.55
C SER A 148 -64.65 36.04 16.17
N LYS A 149 -65.59 35.74 15.28
CA LYS A 149 -66.66 36.71 14.84
C LYS A 149 -67.91 36.67 15.73
N GLN A 150 -67.88 35.84 16.82
CA GLN A 150 -69.06 35.67 17.71
C GLN A 150 -70.32 35.25 17.00
N MET A 151 -70.21 34.54 15.89
CA MET A 151 -71.38 34.08 15.09
C MET A 151 -71.85 32.70 15.64
N PRO A 152 -73.16 32.38 15.57
CA PRO A 152 -73.67 31.10 16.00
C PRO A 152 -73.13 29.99 15.12
N ILE A 153 -72.60 28.93 15.74
CA ILE A 153 -72.00 27.75 15.06
C ILE A 153 -73.19 26.82 14.73
N THR A 154 -73.79 27.04 13.55
CA THR A 154 -74.80 26.14 12.97
C THR A 154 -74.19 25.41 11.77
N TRP A 155 -74.79 24.28 11.36
CA TRP A 155 -74.30 23.51 10.20
C TRP A 155 -74.33 24.38 8.91
N ASP A 156 -75.31 25.26 8.74
CA ASP A 156 -75.40 26.09 7.57
C ASP A 156 -74.31 27.18 7.52
N THR A 157 -74.10 27.88 8.64
CA THR A 157 -72.98 28.86 8.73
C THR A 157 -71.64 28.22 8.59
N TYR A 158 -71.39 27.04 9.23
CA TYR A 158 -70.14 26.29 9.06
C TYR A 158 -69.95 25.89 7.61
N TYR A 159 -70.93 25.31 6.94
CA TYR A 159 -70.82 24.83 5.56
C TYR A 159 -70.52 25.98 4.57
N VAL A 160 -71.09 27.14 4.74
CA VAL A 160 -70.81 28.32 3.88
C VAL A 160 -69.36 28.71 4.00
N PHE A 161 -68.81 28.85 5.23
CA PHE A 161 -67.41 29.19 5.46
C PHE A 161 -66.50 28.07 5.02
N PHE A 162 -66.80 26.80 5.33
CA PHE A 162 -66.02 25.67 4.88
C PHE A 162 -65.91 25.59 3.36
N LYS A 163 -66.98 25.77 2.64
CA LYS A 163 -67.00 25.81 1.17
C LYS A 163 -66.11 26.92 0.63
N GLU A 164 -66.13 28.08 1.24
CA GLU A 164 -65.31 29.24 0.83
C GLU A 164 -63.82 28.91 1.04
N PHE A 165 -63.42 28.40 2.21
CA PHE A 165 -62.05 27.97 2.48
C PHE A 165 -61.61 26.80 1.59
N ALA A 166 -62.45 25.79 1.44
CA ALA A 166 -62.13 24.62 0.59
C ALA A 166 -61.93 25.02 -0.88
N MET A 167 -62.60 26.06 -1.36
CA MET A 167 -62.40 26.60 -2.71
C MET A 167 -61.04 27.26 -2.93
N HIS A 168 -60.26 27.58 -1.89
CA HIS A 168 -58.87 28.01 -2.02
C HIS A 168 -57.90 26.83 -2.23
N HIS A 169 -58.31 25.59 -1.88
CA HIS A 169 -57.51 24.41 -2.07
C HIS A 169 -57.86 23.69 -3.39
N SER A 170 -56.87 23.13 -4.09
CA SER A 170 -57.04 22.48 -5.40
C SER A 170 -58.07 21.33 -5.36
N VAL A 171 -58.00 20.49 -4.34
CA VAL A 171 -58.96 19.39 -4.15
C VAL A 171 -60.35 19.92 -3.82
N GLY A 172 -60.45 20.90 -2.95
CA GLY A 172 -61.74 21.54 -2.61
C GLY A 172 -62.39 22.19 -3.82
N ARG A 173 -61.63 22.91 -4.64
CA ARG A 173 -62.13 23.45 -5.91
C ARG A 173 -62.69 22.36 -6.84
N MET A 174 -61.99 21.23 -6.93
CA MET A 174 -62.47 20.11 -7.72
C MET A 174 -63.84 19.62 -7.21
N PHE A 175 -64.02 19.40 -5.91
CA PHE A 175 -65.29 18.93 -5.35
C PHE A 175 -66.45 19.91 -5.53
N PHE A 176 -66.24 21.20 -5.27
CA PHE A 176 -67.33 22.18 -5.25
C PHE A 176 -67.61 22.84 -6.60
N LYS A 177 -66.65 22.92 -7.52
CA LYS A 177 -66.84 23.59 -8.83
C LYS A 177 -66.94 22.62 -10.02
N PHE A 178 -66.58 21.35 -9.89
CA PHE A 178 -66.53 20.42 -11.02
C PHE A 178 -67.85 20.29 -11.76
N GLY A 179 -68.99 20.24 -11.04
CA GLY A 179 -70.34 20.12 -11.63
C GLY A 179 -70.80 21.33 -12.39
N THR A 180 -70.38 22.56 -12.02
CA THR A 180 -70.82 23.85 -12.59
C THR A 180 -69.78 24.39 -13.60
N SER A 181 -68.68 23.75 -13.84
CA SER A 181 -67.59 24.21 -14.72
C SER A 181 -67.78 23.74 -16.17
N THR A 182 -67.25 24.50 -17.09
CA THR A 182 -67.14 24.11 -18.51
C THR A 182 -66.16 22.94 -18.69
N PRO A 183 -66.27 22.17 -19.77
CA PRO A 183 -65.35 21.02 -20.02
C PRO A 183 -63.88 21.40 -19.87
N ASP A 184 -63.43 22.52 -20.41
CA ASP A 184 -62.06 23.00 -20.31
C ASP A 184 -61.64 23.29 -18.86
N GLN A 185 -62.54 23.94 -18.08
CA GLN A 185 -62.30 24.21 -16.66
C GLN A 185 -62.22 22.92 -15.81
N ARG A 186 -62.99 21.89 -16.16
CA ARG A 186 -62.93 20.58 -15.48
C ARG A 186 -61.55 19.95 -15.62
N VAL A 187 -60.92 20.04 -16.82
CA VAL A 187 -59.56 19.56 -17.05
C VAL A 187 -58.56 20.26 -16.11
N TYR A 188 -58.65 21.59 -15.99
CA TYR A 188 -57.77 22.32 -15.06
C TYR A 188 -57.98 21.97 -13.59
N LEU A 189 -59.25 21.72 -13.17
CA LEU A 189 -59.54 21.28 -11.81
C LEU A 189 -58.97 19.91 -11.50
N VAL A 190 -59.07 18.96 -12.44
CA VAL A 190 -58.49 17.62 -12.30
C VAL A 190 -56.97 17.70 -12.27
N LEU A 191 -56.36 18.46 -13.18
CA LEU A 191 -54.90 18.67 -13.20
C LEU A 191 -54.42 19.25 -11.87
N GLY A 192 -55.10 20.24 -11.31
CA GLY A 192 -54.77 20.84 -10.01
C GLY A 192 -54.81 19.85 -8.86
N ALA A 193 -55.81 18.93 -8.85
CA ALA A 193 -55.88 17.86 -7.86
C ALA A 193 -54.77 16.79 -8.04
N VAL A 194 -54.46 16.44 -9.28
CA VAL A 194 -53.37 15.52 -9.61
C VAL A 194 -52.03 16.12 -9.18
N PHE A 195 -51.76 17.40 -9.48
CA PHE A 195 -50.53 18.06 -9.04
C PHE A 195 -50.40 18.09 -7.51
N PHE A 196 -51.50 18.32 -6.77
CA PHE A 196 -51.47 18.20 -5.32
C PHE A 196 -51.11 16.78 -4.86
N GLY A 197 -51.69 15.74 -5.49
CA GLY A 197 -51.35 14.34 -5.19
C GLY A 197 -49.85 14.04 -5.44
N ILE A 198 -49.32 14.54 -6.55
CA ILE A 198 -47.90 14.42 -6.87
C ILE A 198 -47.03 15.13 -5.82
N GLN A 199 -47.44 16.32 -5.37
CA GLN A 199 -46.74 17.07 -4.33
C GLN A 199 -46.73 16.35 -2.98
N VAL A 200 -47.86 15.76 -2.57
CA VAL A 200 -47.94 14.93 -1.36
C VAL A 200 -47.01 13.73 -1.45
N TYR A 201 -47.06 13.03 -2.58
CA TYR A 201 -46.16 11.89 -2.83
C TYR A 201 -44.68 12.30 -2.76
N ALA A 202 -44.32 13.38 -3.45
CA ALA A 202 -42.94 13.90 -3.47
C ALA A 202 -42.47 14.28 -2.06
N ASN A 203 -43.31 14.91 -1.24
CA ASN A 203 -42.94 15.26 0.13
C ASN A 203 -42.73 14.04 1.02
N ILE A 204 -43.56 13.00 0.90
CA ILE A 204 -43.42 11.75 1.63
C ILE A 204 -42.14 11.02 1.16
N TYR A 205 -41.89 10.98 -0.14
CA TYR A 205 -40.70 10.35 -0.70
C TYR A 205 -39.42 11.07 -0.25
N ASN A 206 -39.39 12.40 -0.29
CA ASN A 206 -38.26 13.20 0.18
C ASN A 206 -37.98 12.99 1.68
N PHE A 207 -39.04 12.91 2.49
CA PHE A 207 -38.89 12.57 3.91
C PHE A 207 -38.28 11.17 4.10
N TYR A 208 -38.76 10.18 3.35
CA TYR A 208 -38.21 8.80 3.43
C TYR A 208 -36.73 8.78 3.03
N MET A 209 -36.36 9.45 1.94
CA MET A 209 -34.96 9.55 1.50
C MET A 209 -34.10 10.32 2.51
N PHE A 210 -34.62 11.38 3.08
CA PHE A 210 -33.94 12.12 4.15
C PHE A 210 -33.69 11.24 5.38
N TYR A 211 -34.71 10.51 5.84
CA TYR A 211 -34.59 9.60 6.97
C TYR A 211 -33.54 8.50 6.73
N THR A 212 -33.57 7.86 5.58
CA THR A 212 -32.58 6.84 5.22
C THR A 212 -31.16 7.40 5.16
N ASN A 213 -31.00 8.62 4.64
CA ASN A 213 -29.71 9.32 4.62
C ASN A 213 -29.21 9.65 6.04
N ILE A 214 -30.08 10.04 6.96
CA ILE A 214 -29.72 10.27 8.38
C ILE A 214 -29.28 8.96 9.05
N CYS A 215 -29.99 7.86 8.83
CA CYS A 215 -29.59 6.55 9.35
C CYS A 215 -28.22 6.11 8.80
N HIS A 216 -27.97 6.32 7.52
CA HIS A 216 -26.68 6.05 6.90
C HIS A 216 -25.56 6.93 7.50
N THR A 217 -25.82 8.24 7.65
CA THR A 217 -24.88 9.18 8.28
C THR A 217 -24.52 8.73 9.69
N LEU A 218 -25.49 8.34 10.49
CA LEU A 218 -25.29 7.84 11.85
C LEU A 218 -24.38 6.60 11.86
N ASN A 219 -24.67 5.64 10.97
CA ASN A 219 -23.89 4.41 10.87
C ASN A 219 -22.42 4.69 10.48
N VAL A 220 -22.18 5.55 9.46
CA VAL A 220 -20.81 5.90 9.06
C VAL A 220 -20.07 6.59 10.21
N LEU A 221 -20.70 7.51 10.92
CA LEU A 221 -20.06 8.22 12.03
C LEU A 221 -19.82 7.31 13.24
N GLN A 222 -20.68 6.33 13.54
CA GLN A 222 -20.46 5.34 14.58
C GLN A 222 -19.22 4.47 14.29
N GLU A 223 -19.10 4.01 13.05
CA GLU A 223 -17.91 3.25 12.65
C GLU A 223 -16.65 4.11 12.65
N THR A 224 -16.77 5.37 12.20
CA THR A 224 -15.67 6.34 12.29
C THR A 224 -15.24 6.54 13.75
N GLN A 225 -16.18 6.69 14.67
CA GLN A 225 -15.88 6.85 16.09
C GLN A 225 -15.15 5.63 16.66
N THR A 226 -15.61 4.43 16.32
CA THR A 226 -14.96 3.18 16.75
C THR A 226 -13.54 3.08 16.16
N TYR A 227 -13.40 3.32 14.86
CA TYR A 227 -12.12 3.30 14.17
C TYR A 227 -11.12 4.30 14.79
N LEU A 228 -11.57 5.52 15.08
CA LEU A 228 -10.71 6.55 15.68
C LEU A 228 -10.25 6.17 17.08
N LYS A 229 -11.15 5.65 17.94
CA LYS A 229 -10.80 5.19 19.29
C LYS A 229 -9.72 4.11 19.24
N ASP A 230 -9.93 3.09 18.42
CA ASP A 230 -9.00 1.97 18.29
C ASP A 230 -7.66 2.42 17.70
N THR A 231 -7.70 3.35 16.72
CA THR A 231 -6.51 3.90 16.06
C THR A 231 -5.69 4.75 17.02
N ILE A 232 -6.31 5.65 17.76
CA ILE A 232 -5.65 6.52 18.74
C ILE A 232 -5.00 5.67 19.83
N GLN A 233 -5.73 4.69 20.37
CA GLN A 233 -5.18 3.76 21.36
C GLN A 233 -3.97 2.98 20.80
N SER A 234 -4.05 2.53 19.57
CA SER A 234 -2.93 1.84 18.90
C SER A 234 -1.72 2.77 18.70
N MET A 235 -1.96 4.05 18.35
CA MET A 235 -0.88 5.05 18.23
C MET A 235 -0.24 5.37 19.58
N GLU A 236 -1.00 5.40 20.67
CA GLU A 236 -0.48 5.58 22.04
C GLU A 236 0.37 4.37 22.48
N ASP A 237 -0.05 3.16 22.15
CA ASP A 237 0.73 1.96 22.45
C ASP A 237 2.06 1.97 21.67
N MET A 238 2.02 2.39 20.41
CA MET A 238 3.20 2.54 19.56
C MET A 238 4.12 3.65 20.08
N GLU A 239 3.58 4.80 20.47
CA GLU A 239 4.31 5.91 21.06
C GLU A 239 5.06 5.45 22.32
N ARG A 240 4.40 4.74 23.23
CA ARG A 240 5.04 4.18 24.45
C ARG A 240 6.18 3.22 24.12
N ALA A 241 6.02 2.40 23.09
CA ALA A 241 7.06 1.48 22.65
C ALA A 241 8.26 2.18 21.98
N MET A 242 8.02 3.30 21.28
CA MET A 242 9.05 4.05 20.57
C MET A 242 9.72 5.15 21.37
N ASN A 243 9.12 5.67 22.44
CA ASN A 243 9.68 6.74 23.28
C ASN A 243 11.12 6.47 23.78
N PRO A 244 11.51 5.23 24.17
CA PRO A 244 12.89 4.94 24.54
C PRO A 244 13.86 4.86 23.35
N LEU A 245 13.39 4.92 22.11
CA LEU A 245 14.17 4.74 20.89
C LEU A 245 14.56 6.11 20.31
N ALA A 246 15.80 6.53 20.52
CA ALA A 246 16.26 7.88 20.15
C ALA A 246 16.15 8.16 18.64
N THR A 247 16.37 7.16 17.79
CA THR A 247 16.33 7.33 16.33
C THR A 247 14.91 7.44 15.78
N TYR A 248 13.89 7.08 16.55
CA TYR A 248 12.48 7.14 16.14
C TYR A 248 11.79 8.48 16.47
N THR A 249 12.49 9.42 17.11
CA THR A 249 11.92 10.69 17.58
C THR A 249 11.21 11.48 16.47
N GLY A 250 11.75 11.48 15.25
CA GLY A 250 11.14 12.17 14.11
C GLY A 250 9.81 11.55 13.70
N PHE A 251 9.76 10.22 13.60
CA PHE A 251 8.53 9.49 13.28
C PHE A 251 7.46 9.65 14.38
N VAL A 252 7.88 9.58 15.66
CA VAL A 252 6.97 9.75 16.81
C VAL A 252 6.33 11.13 16.80
N LYS A 253 7.09 12.19 16.52
CA LYS A 253 6.55 13.56 16.42
C LYS A 253 5.48 13.69 15.34
N ASP A 254 5.73 13.13 14.17
CA ASP A 254 4.77 13.14 13.05
C ASP A 254 3.50 12.33 13.39
N MET A 255 3.67 11.17 14.01
CA MET A 255 2.56 10.34 14.48
C MET A 255 1.71 11.05 15.54
N ILE A 256 2.32 11.73 16.51
CA ILE A 256 1.62 12.51 17.55
C ILE A 256 0.81 13.64 16.89
N TYR A 257 1.39 14.36 15.94
CA TYR A 257 0.70 15.44 15.23
C TYR A 257 -0.61 14.96 14.59
N HIS A 258 -0.58 13.84 13.89
CA HIS A 258 -1.79 13.26 13.29
C HIS A 258 -2.73 12.67 14.33
N LYS A 259 -2.21 12.05 15.40
CA LYS A 259 -3.00 11.53 16.53
C LYS A 259 -3.82 12.64 17.19
N GLU A 260 -3.22 13.80 17.50
CA GLU A 260 -3.90 14.93 18.12
C GLU A 260 -5.03 15.49 17.27
N ARG A 261 -4.86 15.55 15.95
CA ARG A 261 -5.91 15.94 15.02
C ARG A 261 -7.09 14.96 15.01
N LEU A 262 -6.80 13.67 14.98
CA LEU A 262 -7.82 12.64 15.07
C LEU A 262 -8.55 12.68 16.41
N GLN A 263 -7.82 12.91 17.52
CA GLN A 263 -8.38 13.08 18.86
C GLN A 263 -9.30 14.30 18.94
N THR A 264 -8.88 15.44 18.38
CA THR A 264 -9.69 16.66 18.34
C THR A 264 -11.02 16.43 17.62
N PHE A 265 -11.03 15.66 16.54
CA PHE A 265 -12.26 15.30 15.86
C PHE A 265 -13.10 14.31 16.68
N LEU A 266 -12.48 13.29 17.29
CA LEU A 266 -13.15 12.30 18.13
C LEU A 266 -13.84 12.95 19.32
N ASP A 267 -13.21 13.93 19.98
CA ASP A 267 -13.74 14.63 21.16
C ASP A 267 -15.01 15.43 20.84
N LYS A 268 -15.12 15.94 19.61
CA LYS A 268 -16.31 16.63 19.11
C LYS A 268 -17.43 15.66 18.71
N LEU A 269 -17.08 14.39 18.41
CA LEU A 269 -17.95 13.42 17.76
C LEU A 269 -18.94 12.79 18.76
N HIS A 270 -20.13 13.38 18.91
CA HIS A 270 -21.22 12.84 19.69
C HIS A 270 -22.17 12.05 18.77
N VAL A 271 -22.02 10.73 18.70
CA VAL A 271 -22.79 9.88 17.79
C VAL A 271 -23.91 9.18 18.54
N THR A 272 -24.95 9.95 18.88
CA THR A 272 -26.20 9.43 19.44
C THR A 272 -27.36 9.92 18.60
N PHE A 273 -28.34 9.05 18.31
CA PHE A 273 -29.55 9.51 17.64
C PHE A 273 -30.41 10.31 18.61
N ASP A 274 -30.32 11.63 18.55
CA ASP A 274 -31.22 12.57 19.19
C ASP A 274 -31.71 13.55 18.10
N PRO A 275 -33.04 13.66 17.89
CA PRO A 275 -33.58 14.61 16.90
C PRO A 275 -33.07 16.05 17.09
N ARG A 276 -32.74 16.45 18.33
CA ARG A 276 -32.17 17.79 18.63
C ARG A 276 -30.74 17.95 18.11
N ASN A 277 -30.02 16.87 17.96
CA ASN A 277 -28.62 16.86 17.55
C ASN A 277 -28.41 16.51 16.07
N VAL A 278 -29.47 16.37 15.27
CA VAL A 278 -29.38 16.02 13.83
C VAL A 278 -28.52 17.03 13.06
N GLY A 279 -28.59 18.32 13.40
CA GLY A 279 -27.75 19.33 12.78
C GLY A 279 -26.26 19.14 13.07
N VAL A 280 -25.91 18.77 14.30
CA VAL A 280 -24.53 18.47 14.72
C VAL A 280 -24.02 17.22 14.01
N LEU A 281 -24.83 16.16 13.97
CA LEU A 281 -24.51 14.91 13.25
C LEU A 281 -24.19 15.18 11.79
N ARG A 282 -25.01 15.98 11.11
CA ARG A 282 -24.80 16.36 9.70
C ARG A 282 -23.56 17.23 9.52
N ALA A 283 -23.26 18.15 10.44
CA ALA A 283 -22.06 18.99 10.38
C ALA A 283 -20.79 18.12 10.46
N HIS A 284 -20.73 17.16 11.38
CA HIS A 284 -19.60 16.23 11.48
C HIS A 284 -19.46 15.31 10.26
N PHE A 285 -20.58 14.90 9.67
CA PHE A 285 -20.54 14.10 8.44
C PHE A 285 -20.02 14.90 7.25
N TYR A 286 -20.35 16.19 7.18
CA TYR A 286 -19.79 17.10 6.18
C TYR A 286 -18.29 17.34 6.45
N GLU A 287 -17.90 17.53 7.70
CA GLU A 287 -16.49 17.67 8.11
C GLU A 287 -15.65 16.44 7.71
N LEU A 288 -16.16 15.24 7.91
CA LEU A 288 -15.53 13.99 7.47
C LEU A 288 -15.33 13.95 5.95
N TYR A 289 -16.27 14.52 5.18
CA TYR A 289 -16.18 14.58 3.72
C TYR A 289 -15.21 15.67 3.24
N ASP A 290 -15.32 16.89 3.76
CA ASP A 290 -14.76 18.11 3.14
C ASP A 290 -13.44 18.58 3.81
N ASN A 291 -13.25 18.35 5.11
CA ASN A 291 -12.08 18.88 5.84
C ASN A 291 -10.77 18.25 5.35
N PRO A 292 -9.86 19.02 4.69
CA PRO A 292 -8.62 18.49 4.13
C PRO A 292 -7.65 18.02 5.21
N GLU A 293 -7.58 18.72 6.35
CA GLU A 293 -6.65 18.40 7.43
C GLU A 293 -7.01 17.10 8.15
N LEU A 294 -8.33 16.90 8.37
CA LEU A 294 -8.84 15.65 8.93
C LEU A 294 -8.59 14.49 7.97
N ASN A 295 -8.84 14.71 6.67
CA ASN A 295 -8.64 13.68 5.66
C ASN A 295 -7.17 13.30 5.49
N GLU A 296 -6.24 14.25 5.58
CA GLU A 296 -4.79 13.96 5.60
C GLU A 296 -4.42 13.06 6.80
N SER A 297 -4.99 13.34 7.98
CA SER A 297 -4.71 12.53 9.17
C SER A 297 -5.38 11.15 9.12
N LEU A 298 -6.54 11.03 8.47
CA LEU A 298 -7.17 9.75 8.19
C LEU A 298 -6.36 8.92 7.18
N GLU A 299 -5.86 9.51 6.10
CA GLU A 299 -4.96 8.83 5.16
C GLU A 299 -3.67 8.37 5.86
N TYR A 300 -3.09 9.23 6.70
CA TYR A 300 -1.94 8.86 7.51
C TYR A 300 -2.24 7.63 8.37
N SER A 301 -3.40 7.61 9.05
CA SER A 301 -3.79 6.49 9.92
C SER A 301 -3.98 5.19 9.15
N VAL A 302 -4.45 5.24 7.93
CA VAL A 302 -4.60 4.06 7.04
C VAL A 302 -3.23 3.45 6.72
N HIS A 303 -2.25 4.27 6.34
CA HIS A 303 -0.88 3.80 6.09
C HIS A 303 -0.18 3.34 7.37
N TYR A 304 -0.44 4.02 8.51
CA TYR A 304 0.02 3.61 9.83
C TYR A 304 -0.45 2.17 10.16
N HIS A 305 -1.72 1.82 9.89
CA HIS A 305 -2.18 0.45 10.11
C HIS A 305 -1.51 -0.56 9.19
N GLY A 306 -1.19 -0.17 7.94
CA GLY A 306 -0.37 -0.98 7.05
C GLY A 306 1.05 -1.20 7.61
N PHE A 307 1.67 -0.16 8.14
CA PHE A 307 2.96 -0.23 8.82
C PHE A 307 2.90 -1.13 10.07
N LEU A 308 1.89 -0.93 10.92
CA LEU A 308 1.68 -1.73 12.13
C LEU A 308 1.56 -3.23 11.82
N GLN A 309 0.81 -3.59 10.77
CA GLN A 309 0.67 -4.99 10.34
C GLN A 309 2.02 -5.58 9.91
N ASN A 310 2.83 -4.81 9.18
CA ASN A 310 4.16 -5.22 8.77
C ASN A 310 5.11 -5.40 9.98
N VAL A 311 5.04 -4.50 10.98
CA VAL A 311 5.80 -4.63 12.25
C VAL A 311 5.40 -5.90 13.01
N GLN A 312 4.11 -6.20 13.11
CA GLN A 312 3.61 -7.42 13.74
C GLN A 312 4.13 -8.69 13.02
N GLN A 313 4.16 -8.68 11.69
CA GLN A 313 4.70 -9.79 10.91
C GLN A 313 6.22 -9.96 11.14
N MET A 314 6.95 -8.87 11.34
CA MET A 314 8.38 -8.94 11.67
C MET A 314 8.62 -9.63 13.01
N LYS A 315 7.75 -9.46 14.00
CA LYS A 315 7.81 -10.21 15.25
C LYS A 315 7.72 -11.72 15.03
N GLU A 316 6.75 -12.15 14.20
CA GLU A 316 6.61 -13.57 13.86
C GLU A 316 7.85 -14.11 13.12
N ASN A 317 8.40 -13.32 12.19
CA ASN A 317 9.59 -13.72 11.43
C ASN A 317 10.83 -13.85 12.30
N LEU A 318 11.05 -12.94 13.24
CA LEU A 318 12.17 -13.03 14.20
C LEU A 318 12.09 -14.27 15.08
N THR A 319 10.90 -14.81 15.29
CA THR A 319 10.70 -16.04 16.07
C THR A 319 10.91 -17.30 15.23
N ARG A 320 10.62 -17.27 13.92
CA ARG A 320 10.52 -18.48 13.08
C ARG A 320 11.58 -18.60 11.99
N ALA A 321 11.95 -17.50 11.34
CA ALA A 321 12.68 -17.55 10.07
C ALA A 321 13.87 -16.59 9.98
N MET A 322 13.78 -15.42 10.58
CA MET A 322 14.80 -14.37 10.50
C MET A 322 15.55 -14.24 11.81
N THR A 323 16.79 -13.77 11.75
CA THR A 323 17.62 -13.53 12.93
C THR A 323 18.16 -12.10 12.86
N ALA A 324 18.27 -11.43 14.01
CA ALA A 324 18.91 -10.12 14.11
C ALA A 324 20.41 -10.24 13.77
N CYS A 325 20.94 -9.21 13.09
CA CYS A 325 22.37 -9.12 12.80
C CYS A 325 23.12 -8.35 13.91
N SER A 326 24.43 -8.56 13.95
CA SER A 326 25.39 -7.68 14.62
C SER A 326 26.09 -6.80 13.58
N PHE A 327 26.64 -5.66 14.02
CA PHE A 327 27.41 -4.76 13.16
C PHE A 327 28.88 -4.78 13.56
N GLY A 328 29.81 -4.79 12.58
CA GLY A 328 31.24 -4.83 12.80
C GLY A 328 32.02 -4.58 11.51
N ASP A 329 33.33 -4.78 11.52
CA ASP A 329 34.24 -4.40 10.43
C ASP A 329 34.23 -5.36 9.24
N LYS A 330 33.53 -6.48 9.32
CA LYS A 330 33.47 -7.48 8.24
C LYS A 330 32.06 -8.03 8.10
N THR A 331 31.62 -8.24 6.85
CA THR A 331 30.33 -8.89 6.59
C THR A 331 30.53 -10.40 6.52
N VAL A 332 29.94 -11.13 7.48
CA VAL A 332 30.02 -12.58 7.62
C VAL A 332 28.66 -13.18 7.86
N PHE A 333 28.30 -14.16 7.07
CA PHE A 333 27.05 -14.92 7.21
C PHE A 333 27.32 -16.35 7.69
N ARG A 334 26.54 -16.80 8.66
CA ARG A 334 26.46 -18.21 9.06
C ARG A 334 25.11 -18.77 8.66
N ARG A 335 25.12 -19.77 7.77
CA ARG A 335 23.94 -20.49 7.30
C ARG A 335 22.86 -19.53 6.68
N ALA A 336 23.29 -18.57 5.86
CA ALA A 336 22.39 -17.74 5.08
C ALA A 336 21.67 -18.58 4.02
N TYR A 337 20.43 -18.18 3.70
CA TYR A 337 19.58 -18.87 2.74
C TYR A 337 18.64 -17.93 2.01
N TYR A 338 18.24 -18.32 0.82
CA TYR A 338 17.21 -17.65 0.03
C TYR A 338 15.83 -18.02 0.61
N PRO A 339 14.87 -17.10 0.74
CA PRO A 339 13.57 -17.36 1.35
C PRO A 339 12.62 -18.15 0.44
N ILE A 340 12.90 -19.45 0.30
CA ILE A 340 12.08 -20.45 -0.42
C ILE A 340 11.69 -21.61 0.51
N ALA A 341 10.81 -22.49 0.07
CA ALA A 341 10.22 -23.54 0.91
C ALA A 341 11.26 -24.52 1.54
N SER A 342 12.30 -24.90 0.80
CA SER A 342 13.33 -25.83 1.28
C SER A 342 14.73 -25.27 1.02
N PRO A 343 15.18 -24.23 1.77
CA PRO A 343 16.39 -23.51 1.45
C PRO A 343 17.66 -24.29 1.82
N VAL A 344 18.64 -24.28 0.93
CA VAL A 344 19.99 -24.72 1.25
C VAL A 344 20.76 -23.59 1.92
N LYS A 345 21.31 -23.86 3.10
CA LYS A 345 21.97 -22.87 3.95
C LYS A 345 23.51 -22.88 3.73
N ASN A 346 24.06 -21.72 3.34
CA ASN A 346 25.50 -21.55 3.14
C ASN A 346 26.11 -20.57 4.15
N SER A 347 27.36 -20.78 4.55
CA SER A 347 28.14 -19.85 5.38
C SER A 347 29.17 -19.17 4.50
N TYR A 348 29.32 -17.85 4.64
CA TYR A 348 30.20 -17.10 3.77
C TYR A 348 30.70 -15.80 4.43
N SER A 349 31.96 -15.46 4.15
CA SER A 349 32.57 -14.18 4.51
C SER A 349 32.71 -13.33 3.25
N MET A 350 32.12 -12.17 3.22
CA MET A 350 32.08 -11.26 2.05
C MET A 350 33.50 -10.82 1.66
N LYS A 351 33.81 -10.98 0.41
CA LYS A 351 35.05 -10.58 -0.26
C LYS A 351 34.89 -10.68 -1.76
N ASN A 352 35.81 -10.14 -2.52
CA ASN A 352 35.84 -10.30 -3.96
C ASN A 352 35.90 -11.77 -4.34
N THR A 353 34.93 -12.23 -5.09
CA THR A 353 34.74 -13.68 -5.35
C THR A 353 34.26 -13.94 -6.76
N ILE A 354 34.84 -14.96 -7.35
CA ILE A 354 34.34 -15.58 -8.58
C ILE A 354 33.80 -16.97 -8.22
N LEU A 355 32.54 -17.21 -8.59
CA LEU A 355 31.81 -18.46 -8.36
C LEU A 355 31.60 -19.21 -9.67
N THR A 356 32.13 -20.40 -9.78
CA THR A 356 31.98 -21.27 -10.94
C THR A 356 31.06 -22.45 -10.67
N GLY A 357 30.52 -23.03 -11.73
CA GLY A 357 29.67 -24.22 -11.65
C GLY A 357 28.78 -24.37 -12.88
N PRO A 358 28.22 -25.56 -13.11
CA PRO A 358 27.31 -25.79 -14.21
C PRO A 358 26.01 -24.98 -14.08
N ASN A 359 25.29 -24.83 -15.17
CA ASN A 359 23.95 -24.18 -15.13
C ASN A 359 23.02 -24.97 -14.20
N ALA A 360 22.06 -24.31 -13.61
CA ALA A 360 21.15 -24.84 -12.60
C ALA A 360 21.80 -25.32 -11.27
N SER A 361 23.11 -25.11 -11.06
CA SER A 361 23.78 -25.47 -9.79
C SER A 361 23.49 -24.47 -8.65
N GLY A 362 22.79 -23.36 -8.91
CA GLY A 362 22.38 -22.36 -7.93
C GLY A 362 23.35 -21.18 -7.74
N LYS A 363 24.22 -20.89 -8.73
CA LYS A 363 25.18 -19.78 -8.71
C LYS A 363 24.48 -18.43 -8.46
N THR A 364 23.54 -18.08 -9.34
CA THR A 364 22.75 -16.82 -9.27
C THR A 364 21.97 -16.72 -7.97
N THR A 365 21.31 -17.81 -7.55
CA THR A 365 20.58 -17.86 -6.28
C THR A 365 21.49 -17.61 -5.08
N PHE A 366 22.74 -18.10 -5.12
CA PHE A 366 23.68 -17.88 -4.02
C PHE A 366 24.10 -16.41 -3.91
N ILE A 367 24.49 -15.75 -5.01
CA ILE A 367 24.87 -14.34 -4.97
C ILE A 367 23.67 -13.43 -4.62
N LYS A 368 22.48 -13.72 -5.16
CA LYS A 368 21.23 -13.06 -4.76
C LYS A 368 20.96 -13.23 -3.26
N THR A 369 21.18 -14.44 -2.70
CA THR A 369 21.02 -14.70 -1.25
C THR A 369 21.86 -13.75 -0.41
N LEU A 370 23.14 -13.59 -0.75
CA LEU A 370 24.04 -12.72 0.02
C LEU A 370 23.64 -11.25 -0.09
N MET A 371 23.32 -10.80 -1.29
CA MET A 371 22.90 -9.41 -1.55
C MET A 371 21.59 -9.08 -0.82
N ILE A 372 20.55 -9.90 -0.99
CA ILE A 372 19.24 -9.72 -0.34
C ILE A 372 19.38 -9.68 1.18
N ASN A 373 20.14 -10.61 1.77
CA ASN A 373 20.35 -10.63 3.22
C ASN A 373 21.17 -9.44 3.72
N THR A 374 22.09 -8.90 2.93
CA THR A 374 22.81 -7.67 3.26
C THR A 374 21.84 -6.48 3.24
N ILE A 375 21.03 -6.35 2.19
CA ILE A 375 20.02 -5.29 2.05
C ILE A 375 19.00 -5.37 3.20
N LEU A 376 18.40 -6.54 3.46
CA LEU A 376 17.45 -6.72 4.56
C LEU A 376 18.06 -6.37 5.93
N SER A 377 19.32 -6.71 6.14
CA SER A 377 20.03 -6.34 7.38
C SER A 377 20.19 -4.83 7.52
N GLN A 378 20.29 -4.08 6.43
CA GLN A 378 20.37 -2.61 6.42
C GLN A 378 19.00 -1.91 6.30
N GLN A 379 17.93 -2.67 6.07
CA GLN A 379 16.54 -2.17 6.08
C GLN A 379 15.85 -2.43 7.43
N LEU A 380 16.08 -3.62 7.99
CA LEU A 380 15.30 -4.19 9.11
C LEU A 380 16.17 -4.60 10.31
N GLY A 381 17.50 -4.58 10.18
CA GLY A 381 18.41 -5.12 11.22
C GLY A 381 18.44 -6.65 11.31
N CYS A 382 17.79 -7.39 10.41
CA CYS A 382 17.68 -8.85 10.43
C CYS A 382 17.62 -9.43 9.02
N GLY A 383 17.78 -10.77 8.91
CA GLY A 383 17.70 -11.47 7.63
C GLY A 383 17.56 -12.97 7.78
N PHE A 384 17.58 -13.68 6.65
CA PHE A 384 17.41 -15.13 6.54
C PHE A 384 18.75 -15.85 6.72
N TYR A 385 19.21 -15.95 7.95
CA TYR A 385 20.46 -16.62 8.36
C TYR A 385 20.39 -17.11 9.80
N LYS A 386 21.32 -17.98 10.22
CA LYS A 386 21.47 -18.37 11.63
C LYS A 386 22.06 -17.23 12.46
N SER A 387 23.08 -16.55 11.91
CA SER A 387 23.67 -15.32 12.48
C SER A 387 24.41 -14.57 11.37
N ALA A 388 24.50 -13.24 11.50
CA ALA A 388 25.33 -12.43 10.63
C ALA A 388 25.99 -11.30 11.41
N THR A 389 27.20 -10.94 10.98
CA THR A 389 27.83 -9.67 11.29
C THR A 389 27.87 -8.87 10.00
N ILE A 390 27.42 -7.64 10.02
CA ILE A 390 27.33 -6.78 8.84
C ILE A 390 28.25 -5.58 9.03
N HIS A 391 29.10 -5.36 8.05
CA HIS A 391 29.75 -4.07 7.84
C HIS A 391 28.92 -3.34 6.77
N PRO A 392 28.18 -2.26 7.11
CA PRO A 392 27.23 -1.67 6.18
C PRO A 392 27.85 -1.20 4.87
N TYR A 393 27.08 -1.29 3.80
CA TYR A 393 27.43 -0.77 2.48
C TYR A 393 26.64 0.50 2.20
N ASP A 394 27.31 1.47 1.57
CA ASP A 394 26.68 2.74 1.19
C ASP A 394 25.92 2.63 -0.12
N THR A 395 26.32 1.70 -1.00
CA THR A 395 25.71 1.55 -2.33
C THR A 395 25.67 0.09 -2.77
N PHE A 396 24.60 -0.27 -3.45
CA PHE A 396 24.37 -1.59 -4.04
C PHE A 396 24.22 -1.50 -5.56
N PHE A 397 24.92 -2.37 -6.27
CA PHE A 397 24.79 -2.55 -7.72
C PHE A 397 24.48 -4.01 -8.06
N SER A 398 23.66 -4.21 -9.08
CA SER A 398 23.40 -5.52 -9.67
C SER A 398 23.58 -5.49 -11.17
N TYR A 399 24.12 -6.55 -11.69
CA TYR A 399 24.26 -6.85 -13.10
C TYR A 399 23.69 -8.24 -13.33
N ILE A 400 22.37 -8.31 -13.50
CA ILE A 400 21.61 -9.56 -13.69
C ILE A 400 20.56 -9.27 -14.75
N ASN A 401 20.32 -10.21 -15.66
CA ASN A 401 19.24 -10.15 -16.64
C ASN A 401 19.22 -8.84 -17.47
N ILE A 402 20.37 -8.46 -18.04
CA ILE A 402 20.42 -7.29 -18.91
C ILE A 402 19.54 -7.54 -20.14
N PRO A 403 18.47 -6.75 -20.35
CA PRO A 403 17.57 -6.99 -21.45
C PRO A 403 18.26 -6.69 -22.79
N ASP A 404 18.11 -7.61 -23.75
CA ASP A 404 18.42 -7.32 -25.13
C ASP A 404 17.40 -6.30 -25.66
N THR A 405 17.83 -5.06 -25.79
CA THR A 405 16.99 -3.98 -26.32
C THR A 405 17.03 -4.01 -27.84
N SER A 406 16.22 -4.89 -28.43
CA SER A 406 16.09 -4.99 -29.88
C SER A 406 15.86 -3.62 -30.53
N GLY A 407 16.81 -3.22 -31.38
CA GLY A 407 16.71 -2.02 -32.24
C GLY A 407 17.49 -0.78 -31.80
N ARG A 408 18.21 -0.79 -30.65
CA ARG A 408 19.04 0.34 -30.23
C ARG A 408 20.51 -0.04 -29.96
N ASP A 409 20.76 -1.03 -29.14
CA ASP A 409 22.11 -1.48 -28.75
C ASP A 409 22.21 -3.01 -28.93
N SER A 410 23.41 -3.50 -29.30
CA SER A 410 23.70 -4.92 -29.15
C SER A 410 23.75 -5.28 -27.65
N LEU A 411 23.46 -6.54 -27.30
CA LEU A 411 23.53 -7.01 -25.90
C LEU A 411 24.86 -6.61 -25.27
N PHE A 412 25.97 -6.77 -25.97
CA PHE A 412 27.31 -6.39 -25.48
C PHE A 412 27.42 -4.87 -25.18
N GLN A 413 26.81 -4.02 -25.99
CA GLN A 413 26.82 -2.56 -25.73
C GLN A 413 26.00 -2.21 -24.49
N ALA A 414 24.84 -2.85 -24.29
CA ALA A 414 24.04 -2.68 -23.08
C ALA A 414 24.79 -3.14 -21.82
N GLU A 415 25.47 -4.30 -21.92
CA GLU A 415 26.35 -4.86 -20.88
C GLU A 415 27.52 -3.91 -20.55
N ALA A 416 28.21 -3.39 -21.56
CA ALA A 416 29.33 -2.46 -21.40
C ALA A 416 28.89 -1.14 -20.78
N ARG A 417 27.72 -0.61 -21.15
CA ARG A 417 27.17 0.61 -20.55
C ARG A 417 26.87 0.42 -19.06
N ARG A 418 26.30 -0.71 -18.68
CA ARG A 418 26.04 -1.04 -17.27
C ARG A 418 27.34 -1.15 -16.46
N CYS A 419 28.37 -1.77 -17.02
CA CYS A 419 29.70 -1.80 -16.41
C CYS A 419 30.30 -0.39 -16.27
N LYS A 420 30.11 0.48 -17.26
CA LYS A 420 30.61 1.86 -17.22
C LYS A 420 29.94 2.66 -16.10
N GLU A 421 28.63 2.53 -15.90
CA GLU A 421 27.92 3.17 -14.78
C GLU A 421 28.51 2.77 -13.44
N ILE A 422 28.86 1.48 -13.26
CA ILE A 422 29.47 0.96 -12.03
C ILE A 422 30.89 1.54 -11.85
N ILE A 423 31.70 1.55 -12.91
CA ILE A 423 33.07 2.10 -12.87
C ILE A 423 33.08 3.59 -12.50
N ASP A 424 32.18 4.38 -13.06
CA ASP A 424 32.08 5.82 -12.78
C ASP A 424 31.76 6.10 -11.30
N TYR A 425 31.13 5.14 -10.61
CA TYR A 425 30.77 5.26 -9.21
C TYR A 425 31.87 4.78 -8.25
N VAL A 426 32.76 3.91 -8.70
CA VAL A 426 33.80 3.26 -7.84
C VAL A 426 34.82 4.27 -7.29
N SER A 427 35.08 5.37 -8.00
CA SER A 427 35.98 6.43 -7.54
C SER A 427 35.48 7.22 -6.32
N THR A 428 34.22 7.03 -5.90
CA THR A 428 33.67 7.62 -4.69
C THR A 428 34.27 6.95 -3.45
N LYS A 429 34.29 7.64 -2.31
CA LYS A 429 34.74 7.05 -1.03
C LYS A 429 33.72 6.09 -0.41
N GLN A 430 32.61 5.84 -1.07
CA GLN A 430 31.52 5.00 -0.59
C GLN A 430 31.88 3.51 -0.65
N ARG A 431 31.39 2.75 0.31
CA ARG A 431 31.54 1.30 0.33
C ARG A 431 30.48 0.62 -0.52
N ILE A 432 30.90 -0.10 -1.55
CA ILE A 432 30.05 -0.65 -2.60
C ILE A 432 29.99 -2.16 -2.54
N LEU A 433 28.79 -2.73 -2.68
CA LEU A 433 28.59 -4.16 -2.96
C LEU A 433 27.95 -4.32 -4.34
N CYS A 434 28.61 -5.07 -5.20
CA CYS A 434 28.13 -5.39 -6.54
C CYS A 434 28.00 -6.88 -6.78
N ILE A 435 26.93 -7.32 -7.44
CA ILE A 435 26.81 -8.69 -7.94
C ILE A 435 26.75 -8.70 -9.46
N PHE A 436 27.50 -9.62 -10.05
CA PHE A 436 27.56 -9.85 -11.49
C PHE A 436 27.13 -11.29 -11.80
N ASP A 437 26.15 -11.45 -12.69
CA ASP A 437 25.74 -12.76 -13.19
C ASP A 437 26.12 -12.87 -14.66
N GLU A 438 27.17 -13.65 -14.97
CA GLU A 438 27.67 -13.95 -16.31
C GLU A 438 28.00 -12.69 -17.14
N LEU A 439 29.11 -12.00 -16.78
CA LEU A 439 29.60 -10.78 -17.48
C LEU A 439 29.89 -11.05 -18.95
N PHE A 440 29.47 -10.10 -19.80
CA PHE A 440 29.77 -10.05 -21.23
C PHE A 440 29.34 -11.30 -22.01
N SER A 441 28.17 -11.83 -21.66
CA SER A 441 27.60 -13.00 -22.34
C SER A 441 27.16 -12.74 -23.80
N GLY A 442 27.02 -11.47 -24.18
CA GLY A 442 26.57 -10.99 -25.49
C GLY A 442 27.66 -10.92 -26.58
N THR A 443 28.88 -11.41 -26.32
CA THR A 443 29.97 -11.43 -27.30
C THR A 443 30.65 -12.81 -27.39
N ASN A 444 31.70 -12.94 -28.22
CA ASN A 444 32.41 -14.21 -28.33
C ASN A 444 33.16 -14.55 -27.03
N PRO A 445 33.34 -15.85 -26.69
CA PRO A 445 33.92 -16.27 -25.41
C PRO A 445 35.31 -15.71 -25.11
N LYS A 446 36.18 -15.50 -26.11
CA LYS A 446 37.54 -14.96 -25.91
C LYS A 446 37.48 -13.46 -25.54
N GLU A 447 36.65 -12.68 -26.23
CA GLU A 447 36.44 -11.26 -25.91
C GLU A 447 35.76 -11.10 -24.55
N ALA A 448 34.75 -11.92 -24.25
CA ALA A 448 34.08 -11.95 -22.95
C ALA A 448 35.09 -12.19 -21.82
N THR A 449 35.94 -13.21 -21.98
CA THR A 449 36.97 -13.55 -21.01
C THR A 449 37.96 -12.41 -20.80
N ALA A 450 38.50 -11.83 -21.88
CA ALA A 450 39.45 -10.71 -21.81
C ALA A 450 38.87 -9.48 -21.15
N SER A 451 37.64 -9.09 -21.55
CA SER A 451 36.91 -7.94 -20.99
C SER A 451 36.59 -8.14 -19.51
N THR A 452 36.16 -9.34 -19.11
CA THR A 452 35.87 -9.71 -17.71
C THR A 452 37.13 -9.63 -16.85
N ILE A 453 38.27 -10.19 -17.31
CA ILE A 453 39.55 -10.13 -16.59
C ILE A 453 40.00 -8.68 -16.39
N SER A 454 39.94 -7.86 -17.44
CA SER A 454 40.35 -6.46 -17.40
C SER A 454 39.48 -5.67 -16.40
N LEU A 455 38.16 -5.83 -16.47
CA LEU A 455 37.22 -5.15 -15.57
C LEU A 455 37.45 -5.56 -14.10
N LEU A 456 37.51 -6.87 -13.82
CA LEU A 456 37.67 -7.36 -12.44
C LEU A 456 39.04 -7.01 -11.85
N SER A 457 40.11 -7.02 -12.65
CA SER A 457 41.42 -6.55 -12.22
C SER A 457 41.39 -5.12 -11.76
N HIS A 458 40.75 -4.23 -12.56
CA HIS A 458 40.58 -2.84 -12.22
C HIS A 458 39.72 -2.65 -10.96
N LEU A 459 38.58 -3.32 -10.85
CA LEU A 459 37.69 -3.21 -9.68
C LEU A 459 38.33 -3.77 -8.40
N ALA A 460 39.23 -4.74 -8.51
CA ALA A 460 39.93 -5.35 -7.37
C ALA A 460 41.01 -4.45 -6.72
N GLU A 461 41.42 -3.37 -7.40
CA GLU A 461 42.33 -2.36 -6.87
C GLU A 461 41.67 -1.49 -5.79
N TYR A 462 40.30 -1.40 -5.80
CA TYR A 462 39.53 -0.56 -4.88
C TYR A 462 39.16 -1.33 -3.62
N THR A 463 39.67 -0.90 -2.47
CA THR A 463 39.42 -1.56 -1.16
C THR A 463 37.98 -1.33 -0.65
N ASN A 464 37.31 -0.29 -1.12
CA ASN A 464 35.91 0.03 -0.81
C ASN A 464 34.89 -0.69 -1.71
N PHE A 465 35.36 -1.46 -2.71
CA PHE A 465 34.51 -2.19 -3.64
C PHE A 465 34.55 -3.70 -3.36
N THR A 466 33.40 -4.30 -3.19
CA THR A 466 33.25 -5.76 -3.03
C THR A 466 32.36 -6.30 -4.14
N PHE A 467 32.81 -7.31 -4.85
CA PHE A 467 32.02 -7.95 -5.90
C PHE A 467 31.89 -9.45 -5.74
N LEU A 468 30.77 -9.97 -6.23
CA LEU A 468 30.49 -11.38 -6.39
C LEU A 468 30.13 -11.63 -7.86
N LEU A 469 30.96 -12.39 -8.56
CA LEU A 469 30.71 -12.76 -9.96
C LEU A 469 30.35 -14.24 -10.06
N THR A 470 29.36 -14.57 -10.86
CA THR A 470 29.15 -15.94 -11.36
C THR A 470 29.64 -16.04 -12.80
N THR A 471 30.29 -17.14 -13.13
CA THR A 471 30.71 -17.40 -14.52
C THR A 471 30.78 -18.90 -14.80
N HIS A 472 30.60 -19.24 -16.06
CA HIS A 472 30.89 -20.55 -16.60
C HIS A 472 32.22 -20.57 -17.38
N PHE A 473 32.85 -19.40 -17.62
CA PHE A 473 34.14 -19.28 -18.27
C PHE A 473 35.27 -19.61 -17.28
N THR A 474 35.81 -20.83 -17.36
CA THR A 474 36.94 -21.30 -16.50
C THR A 474 38.21 -20.51 -16.77
N ASP A 475 38.43 -20.07 -18.01
CA ASP A 475 39.60 -19.29 -18.42
C ASP A 475 39.74 -17.97 -17.64
N VAL A 476 38.64 -17.35 -17.26
CA VAL A 476 38.65 -16.18 -16.37
C VAL A 476 39.32 -16.52 -15.05
N CYS A 477 38.99 -17.68 -14.46
CA CYS A 477 39.53 -18.09 -13.18
C CYS A 477 41.01 -18.52 -13.26
N GLU A 478 41.43 -19.10 -14.39
CA GLU A 478 42.80 -19.56 -14.60
C GLU A 478 43.78 -18.41 -14.85
N GLN A 479 43.32 -17.39 -15.61
CA GLN A 479 44.15 -16.26 -15.99
C GLN A 479 44.13 -15.13 -14.95
N LEU A 480 43.01 -14.91 -14.27
CA LEU A 480 42.88 -13.83 -13.28
C LEU A 480 43.47 -14.26 -11.93
N LYS A 481 44.75 -13.96 -11.72
CA LYS A 481 45.49 -14.18 -10.47
C LYS A 481 45.64 -12.88 -9.70
N HIS A 482 44.66 -12.58 -8.82
CA HIS A 482 44.72 -11.40 -7.96
C HIS A 482 44.57 -11.79 -6.49
N PRO A 483 45.41 -11.26 -5.56
CA PRO A 483 45.46 -11.72 -4.17
C PRO A 483 44.18 -11.48 -3.38
N THR A 484 43.39 -10.45 -3.76
CA THR A 484 42.13 -10.12 -3.08
C THR A 484 40.94 -10.91 -3.60
N ILE A 485 41.07 -11.64 -4.73
CA ILE A 485 39.99 -12.38 -5.37
C ILE A 485 40.05 -13.85 -4.95
N SER A 486 38.94 -14.39 -4.53
CA SER A 486 38.80 -15.79 -4.11
C SER A 486 37.94 -16.57 -5.08
N MET A 487 38.39 -17.78 -5.42
CA MET A 487 37.68 -18.70 -6.30
C MET A 487 36.86 -19.69 -5.49
N TYR A 488 35.58 -19.79 -5.86
CA TYR A 488 34.64 -20.75 -5.30
C TYR A 488 33.92 -21.50 -6.41
N ARG A 489 33.42 -22.70 -6.05
CA ARG A 489 32.59 -23.52 -6.94
C ARG A 489 31.33 -23.99 -6.26
N MET A 490 30.31 -24.27 -7.06
CA MET A 490 29.13 -24.99 -6.58
C MET A 490 29.41 -26.48 -6.52
N LYS A 491 29.19 -27.10 -5.35
CA LYS A 491 29.37 -28.55 -5.16
C LYS A 491 28.41 -29.33 -6.03
N THR A 492 28.96 -30.18 -6.91
CA THR A 492 28.23 -31.00 -7.86
C THR A 492 28.86 -32.36 -7.97
N ASP A 493 28.09 -33.43 -7.79
CA ASP A 493 28.52 -34.80 -8.09
C ASP A 493 28.21 -35.07 -9.57
N VAL A 494 29.12 -35.78 -10.26
CA VAL A 494 29.02 -35.98 -11.71
C VAL A 494 28.33 -37.31 -12.04
N SER A 495 28.50 -38.34 -11.20
CA SER A 495 27.97 -39.70 -11.43
C SER A 495 27.31 -40.26 -10.16
N PRO A 496 25.97 -40.19 -10.03
CA PRO A 496 25.03 -39.48 -10.87
C PRO A 496 25.10 -37.96 -10.72
N LEU A 497 24.63 -37.19 -11.71
CA LEU A 497 24.58 -35.72 -11.62
C LEU A 497 23.68 -35.31 -10.47
N LYS A 498 24.27 -34.65 -9.44
CA LYS A 498 23.54 -34.16 -8.27
C LYS A 498 24.05 -32.79 -7.86
N TYR A 499 23.14 -31.82 -7.84
CA TYR A 499 23.44 -30.48 -7.35
C TYR A 499 23.20 -30.42 -5.84
N HIS A 500 24.24 -30.02 -5.07
CA HIS A 500 24.14 -29.86 -3.62
C HIS A 500 23.72 -28.44 -3.20
N TYR A 501 23.83 -27.48 -4.11
CA TYR A 501 23.59 -26.05 -3.85
C TYR A 501 24.47 -25.50 -2.71
N LYS A 502 25.64 -26.12 -2.49
CA LYS A 502 26.65 -25.75 -1.49
C LYS A 502 27.87 -25.18 -2.19
N ILE A 503 28.48 -24.15 -1.54
CA ILE A 503 29.74 -23.58 -2.02
C ILE A 503 30.95 -24.34 -1.44
N GLU A 504 31.99 -24.47 -2.24
CA GLU A 504 33.33 -24.99 -1.85
C GLU A 504 34.41 -24.11 -2.48
N ARG A 505 35.61 -24.09 -1.89
CA ARG A 505 36.78 -23.42 -2.51
C ARG A 505 37.22 -24.16 -3.76
N GLY A 506 37.64 -23.42 -4.78
CA GLY A 506 38.16 -23.96 -6.03
C GLY A 506 37.35 -23.56 -7.27
N ILE A 507 37.69 -24.14 -8.40
CA ILE A 507 37.10 -23.90 -9.71
C ILE A 507 36.33 -25.16 -10.12
N SER A 508 35.18 -25.00 -10.77
CA SER A 508 34.41 -26.09 -11.32
C SER A 508 34.71 -26.27 -12.80
N TYR A 509 35.16 -27.48 -13.15
CA TYR A 509 35.37 -27.89 -14.56
C TYR A 509 34.23 -28.78 -15.07
N VAL A 510 33.11 -28.86 -14.35
CA VAL A 510 31.97 -29.70 -14.72
C VAL A 510 31.24 -29.09 -15.92
N ARG A 511 31.25 -29.81 -17.03
CA ARG A 511 30.54 -29.44 -18.27
C ARG A 511 29.06 -29.80 -18.14
N GLY A 512 28.24 -28.85 -17.67
CA GLY A 512 26.81 -29.10 -17.40
C GLY A 512 25.97 -29.38 -18.64
N GLY A 513 26.29 -28.79 -19.80
CA GLY A 513 25.52 -28.94 -21.03
C GLY A 513 25.42 -30.42 -21.50
N HIS A 514 26.53 -31.13 -21.54
CA HIS A 514 26.53 -32.54 -21.91
C HIS A 514 25.69 -33.40 -20.96
N LEU A 515 25.77 -33.13 -19.66
CA LEU A 515 25.02 -33.87 -18.65
C LEU A 515 23.51 -33.62 -18.74
N VAL A 516 23.11 -32.40 -19.08
CA VAL A 516 21.70 -32.04 -19.31
C VAL A 516 21.17 -32.75 -20.56
N LEU A 517 21.92 -32.75 -21.69
CA LEU A 517 21.53 -33.47 -22.90
C LEU A 517 21.34 -34.96 -22.60
N LYS A 518 22.25 -35.57 -21.82
CA LYS A 518 22.13 -36.98 -21.40
C LYS A 518 20.89 -37.23 -20.55
N GLN A 519 20.58 -36.35 -19.59
CA GLN A 519 19.34 -36.45 -18.78
C GLN A 519 18.06 -36.31 -19.58
N MET A 520 18.09 -35.49 -20.65
CA MET A 520 16.98 -35.31 -21.56
C MET A 520 16.82 -36.46 -22.57
N GLY A 521 17.69 -37.49 -22.53
CA GLY A 521 17.59 -38.66 -23.39
C GLY A 521 18.03 -38.42 -24.83
N PHE A 522 18.95 -37.48 -25.07
CA PHE A 522 19.51 -37.30 -26.43
C PHE A 522 20.27 -38.52 -26.88
N PRO A 523 20.25 -38.85 -28.20
CA PRO A 523 20.93 -39.99 -28.78
C PRO A 523 22.43 -39.99 -28.48
N ASP A 524 23.03 -41.21 -28.29
CA ASP A 524 24.45 -41.34 -27.96
C ASP A 524 25.38 -40.75 -29.04
N SER A 525 24.97 -40.71 -30.29
CA SER A 525 25.70 -40.07 -31.39
C SER A 525 25.90 -38.57 -31.17
N ILE A 526 24.90 -37.86 -30.60
CA ILE A 526 24.96 -36.44 -30.28
C ILE A 526 25.84 -36.25 -29.01
N LEU A 527 25.65 -37.12 -28.04
CA LEU A 527 26.39 -37.05 -26.77
C LEU A 527 27.91 -37.27 -26.98
N THR A 528 28.30 -38.26 -27.84
CA THR A 528 29.71 -38.55 -28.14
C THR A 528 30.33 -37.39 -28.94
N ASN A 529 29.66 -36.85 -29.93
CA ASN A 529 30.15 -35.70 -30.71
C ASN A 529 30.30 -34.42 -29.86
N SER A 530 29.42 -34.21 -28.90
CA SER A 530 29.50 -33.04 -27.99
C SER A 530 30.72 -33.07 -27.06
N VAL A 531 31.22 -34.27 -26.73
CA VAL A 531 32.44 -34.45 -25.94
C VAL A 531 33.67 -34.23 -26.82
N MET A 532 33.72 -34.83 -28.03
CA MET A 532 34.86 -34.68 -28.96
C MET A 532 35.08 -33.22 -29.41
N CYS A 533 34.01 -32.51 -29.78
CA CYS A 533 34.14 -31.07 -30.11
C CYS A 533 34.61 -30.20 -28.95
N GLY A 534 34.31 -30.58 -27.71
CA GLY A 534 34.79 -29.86 -26.52
C GLY A 534 36.25 -30.17 -26.14
N GLU A 535 36.88 -31.21 -26.67
CA GLU A 535 38.31 -31.54 -26.49
C GLU A 535 39.19 -30.89 -27.56
N LEU A 536 38.65 -30.59 -28.73
CA LEU A 536 39.36 -29.92 -29.84
C LEU A 536 39.56 -28.42 -29.63
N THR A 537 38.98 -27.83 -28.59
CA THR A 537 39.03 -26.36 -28.26
C THR A 537 39.93 -26.06 -27.05
N LYS A 538 40.89 -27.00 -26.70
CA LYS A 538 41.96 -26.71 -25.72
C LYS A 538 43.17 -26.11 -26.40
#